data_ece794bb6b5bfdedead2801d2d1211b6
#
_entry.id   ece794bb6b5bfdedead2801d2d1211b6
#
_cell.length_a   1.000
_cell.length_b   1.000
_cell.length_c   1.000
_cell.angle_alpha   90.00
_cell.angle_beta   90.00
_cell.angle_gamma   90.00
#
_symmetry.space_group_name_H-M   'P 1'
#
loop_
_entity.id
_entity.type
_entity.pdbx_description
1 polymer ?
#
loop_
_entity_poly.entity_id
_entity_poly.type
_entity_poly.pdbx_seq_one_letter_code
_entity_poly.pdbx_strand_id
1 'polypeptide(L)'
;MIPLDTWEKWLPELDVCAKKLLGPEEVKSYLAIPKGDREAQLRELLTKPISRFTAVNEAYFRARWGEVITSLQPEGSLTLLEVASGDADMIPQCMARTRPGSAYITANMNEKLNESLMQRIGGLPITIRLIADDAANILHHIGQAQADIIAFQHAVNDVLQAILCAQNGIDTVYSDWMETLPAMITLLQREVEAGTLEKNVREPFLNLMKALWPTLRTGGHVAINHYMFQLDLDWGYPPALFENMAPMVREWLHDLPNCREVTLDGFNPQWWIFLQKV
;
A
#
# COMPACT_ATOMS: atom_id res chain seq x y z
N MET A 1 5.02 18.19 -8.25
CA MET A 1 5.78 17.47 -9.31
C MET A 1 7.19 17.30 -8.78
N ILE A 2 7.66 16.07 -8.61
CA ILE A 2 9.05 15.80 -8.22
C ILE A 2 9.94 16.39 -9.32
N PRO A 3 10.94 17.21 -9.00
CA PRO A 3 11.85 17.76 -10.00
C PRO A 3 12.48 16.65 -10.84
N LEU A 4 12.58 16.83 -12.14
CA LEU A 4 13.14 15.83 -13.08
C LEU A 4 14.60 15.45 -12.77
N ASP A 5 15.33 16.31 -12.06
CA ASP A 5 16.69 16.06 -11.60
C ASP A 5 16.80 15.03 -10.47
N THR A 6 15.69 14.71 -9.78
CA THR A 6 15.70 13.69 -8.73
C THR A 6 15.66 12.27 -9.26
N TRP A 7 15.13 12.04 -10.47
CA TRP A 7 15.06 10.69 -11.02
C TRP A 7 16.45 10.11 -11.37
N GLU A 8 17.40 10.95 -11.78
CA GLU A 8 18.76 10.51 -12.11
C GLU A 8 19.50 9.94 -10.90
N LYS A 9 19.16 10.39 -9.70
CA LYS A 9 19.71 9.86 -8.44
C LYS A 9 19.12 8.49 -8.09
N TRP A 10 17.85 8.25 -8.47
CA TRP A 10 17.13 7.05 -8.11
C TRP A 10 17.66 5.80 -8.82
N LEU A 11 18.08 5.88 -10.06
CA LEU A 11 18.49 4.68 -10.80
C LEU A 11 19.71 3.98 -10.20
N PRO A 12 20.81 4.69 -9.84
CA PRO A 12 21.91 4.07 -9.12
C PRO A 12 21.52 3.52 -7.75
N GLU A 13 20.68 4.27 -7.01
CA GLU A 13 20.14 3.84 -5.73
C GLU A 13 19.22 2.65 -5.87
N LEU A 14 18.37 2.62 -6.90
CA LEU A 14 17.49 1.52 -7.20
C LEU A 14 18.25 0.24 -7.53
N ASP A 15 19.35 0.30 -8.29
CA ASP A 15 20.21 -0.85 -8.55
C ASP A 15 20.87 -1.37 -7.26
N VAL A 16 21.26 -0.49 -6.34
CA VAL A 16 21.76 -0.85 -5.02
C VAL A 16 20.66 -1.46 -4.16
N CYS A 17 19.49 -0.83 -4.13
CA CYS A 17 18.33 -1.32 -3.41
C CYS A 17 17.85 -2.67 -3.94
N ALA A 18 17.80 -2.85 -5.27
CA ALA A 18 17.45 -4.12 -5.89
C ALA A 18 18.35 -5.25 -5.40
N LYS A 19 19.67 -5.05 -5.42
CA LYS A 19 20.64 -6.05 -4.93
C LYS A 19 20.51 -6.32 -3.43
N LYS A 20 20.06 -5.34 -2.64
CA LYS A 20 19.90 -5.46 -1.19
C LYS A 20 18.56 -6.06 -0.79
N LEU A 21 17.47 -5.72 -1.49
CA LEU A 21 16.10 -5.99 -1.07
C LEU A 21 15.40 -7.11 -1.86
N LEU A 22 15.83 -7.38 -3.09
CA LEU A 22 15.24 -8.45 -3.90
C LEU A 22 15.95 -9.78 -3.65
N GLY A 23 15.25 -10.89 -3.90
CA GLY A 23 15.84 -12.22 -3.94
C GLY A 23 16.74 -12.42 -5.16
N PRO A 24 17.60 -13.47 -5.18
CA PRO A 24 18.57 -13.67 -6.26
C PRO A 24 17.95 -13.74 -7.67
N GLU A 25 16.83 -14.43 -7.84
CA GLU A 25 16.15 -14.55 -9.13
C GLU A 25 15.46 -13.24 -9.54
N GLU A 26 14.91 -12.51 -8.59
CA GLU A 26 14.32 -11.18 -8.82
C GLU A 26 15.41 -10.17 -9.23
N VAL A 27 16.57 -10.17 -8.57
CA VAL A 27 17.74 -9.35 -8.95
C VAL A 27 18.18 -9.68 -10.37
N LYS A 28 18.24 -10.96 -10.72
CA LYS A 28 18.58 -11.42 -12.07
C LYS A 28 17.58 -10.91 -13.11
N SER A 29 16.28 -11.02 -12.82
CA SER A 29 15.22 -10.51 -13.69
C SER A 29 15.28 -8.98 -13.83
N TYR A 30 15.50 -8.26 -12.74
CA TYR A 30 15.70 -6.81 -12.74
C TYR A 30 16.90 -6.37 -13.60
N LEU A 31 18.05 -7.01 -13.42
CA LEU A 31 19.26 -6.68 -14.17
C LEU A 31 19.22 -7.13 -15.65
N ALA A 32 18.35 -8.07 -16.00
CA ALA A 32 18.12 -8.46 -17.40
C ALA A 32 17.37 -7.38 -18.20
N ILE A 33 16.64 -6.47 -17.53
CA ILE A 33 16.00 -5.34 -18.19
C ILE A 33 17.09 -4.35 -18.61
N PRO A 34 17.15 -3.93 -19.89
CA PRO A 34 18.12 -2.95 -20.35
C PRO A 34 18.09 -1.66 -19.51
N LYS A 35 19.25 -1.06 -19.27
CA LYS A 35 19.35 0.15 -18.43
C LYS A 35 18.41 1.26 -18.91
N GLY A 36 18.36 1.52 -20.22
CA GLY A 36 17.47 2.53 -20.79
C GLY A 36 15.98 2.29 -20.51
N ASP A 37 15.57 1.01 -20.51
CA ASP A 37 14.19 0.63 -20.21
C ASP A 37 13.87 0.81 -18.71
N ARG A 38 14.83 0.47 -17.82
CA ARG A 38 14.71 0.75 -16.38
C ARG A 38 14.61 2.26 -16.11
N GLU A 39 15.42 3.07 -16.79
CA GLU A 39 15.36 4.54 -16.69
C GLU A 39 14.01 5.08 -17.17
N ALA A 40 13.51 4.59 -18.30
CA ALA A 40 12.21 4.99 -18.82
C ALA A 40 11.08 4.62 -17.88
N GLN A 41 11.09 3.39 -17.35
CA GLN A 41 10.11 2.92 -16.37
C GLN A 41 10.15 3.73 -15.09
N LEU A 42 11.34 4.01 -14.55
CA LEU A 42 11.48 4.82 -13.34
C LEU A 42 10.95 6.24 -13.56
N ARG A 43 11.19 6.83 -14.72
CA ARG A 43 10.66 8.14 -15.08
C ARG A 43 9.13 8.14 -15.14
N GLU A 44 8.52 7.09 -15.68
CA GLU A 44 7.06 6.91 -15.66
C GLU A 44 6.55 6.83 -14.23
N LEU A 45 7.18 6.02 -13.35
CA LEU A 45 6.81 5.89 -11.94
C LEU A 45 6.90 7.19 -11.14
N LEU A 46 7.82 8.08 -11.49
CA LEU A 46 7.99 9.36 -10.80
C LEU A 46 7.00 10.43 -11.27
N THR A 47 6.58 10.38 -12.53
CA THR A 47 5.73 11.41 -13.16
C THR A 47 4.28 10.96 -13.32
N LYS A 48 4.10 9.72 -13.69
CA LYS A 48 2.81 9.07 -13.89
C LYS A 48 2.96 7.61 -13.46
N PRO A 49 2.63 7.25 -12.22
CA PRO A 49 2.97 5.96 -11.66
C PRO A 49 2.21 4.81 -12.33
N ILE A 50 2.66 4.46 -13.51
CA ILE A 50 2.23 3.29 -14.27
C ILE A 50 3.44 2.38 -14.41
N SER A 51 3.38 1.20 -13.82
CA SER A 51 4.44 0.22 -13.94
C SER A 51 4.13 -0.86 -14.97
N ARG A 52 5.10 -1.12 -15.85
CA ARG A 52 5.03 -2.18 -16.86
C ARG A 52 5.96 -3.35 -16.58
N PHE A 53 6.99 -3.11 -15.76
CA PHE A 53 8.01 -4.12 -15.43
C PHE A 53 7.92 -4.50 -13.95
N THR A 54 7.44 -5.70 -13.66
CA THR A 54 7.27 -6.18 -12.29
C THR A 54 8.55 -6.06 -11.46
N ALA A 55 9.71 -6.43 -12.01
CA ALA A 55 10.97 -6.37 -11.27
C ALA A 55 11.42 -4.93 -10.96
N VAL A 56 11.16 -3.96 -11.84
CA VAL A 56 11.42 -2.53 -11.56
C VAL A 56 10.46 -2.02 -10.51
N ASN A 57 9.20 -2.41 -10.59
CA ASN A 57 8.16 -2.11 -9.62
C ASN A 57 8.56 -2.55 -8.22
N GLU A 58 8.86 -3.84 -8.07
CA GLU A 58 9.26 -4.45 -6.81
C GLU A 58 10.47 -3.72 -6.19
N ALA A 59 11.51 -3.48 -6.97
CA ALA A 59 12.69 -2.78 -6.50
C ALA A 59 12.37 -1.35 -6.06
N TYR A 60 11.59 -0.62 -6.87
CA TYR A 60 11.22 0.76 -6.58
C TYR A 60 10.37 0.87 -5.31
N PHE A 61 9.28 0.11 -5.20
CA PHE A 61 8.40 0.22 -4.04
C PHE A 61 9.03 -0.30 -2.75
N ARG A 62 9.85 -1.35 -2.83
CA ARG A 62 10.63 -1.80 -1.67
C ARG A 62 11.62 -0.72 -1.21
N ALA A 63 12.29 -0.04 -2.15
CA ALA A 63 13.16 1.10 -1.81
C ALA A 63 12.37 2.24 -1.17
N ARG A 64 11.23 2.61 -1.75
CA ARG A 64 10.38 3.69 -1.22
C ARG A 64 9.82 3.38 0.15
N TRP A 65 9.32 2.16 0.38
CA TRP A 65 8.87 1.75 1.71
C TRP A 65 10.02 1.69 2.72
N GLY A 66 11.23 1.30 2.30
CA GLY A 66 12.42 1.39 3.14
C GLY A 66 12.71 2.81 3.61
N GLU A 67 12.57 3.79 2.72
CA GLU A 67 12.70 5.21 3.07
C GLU A 67 11.57 5.71 3.96
N VAL A 68 10.31 5.35 3.68
CA VAL A 68 9.17 5.68 4.55
C VAL A 68 9.43 5.19 5.97
N ILE A 69 9.75 3.91 6.13
CA ILE A 69 10.02 3.31 7.43
C ILE A 69 11.18 4.02 8.14
N THR A 70 12.26 4.30 7.41
CA THR A 70 13.44 4.95 7.99
C THR A 70 13.19 6.40 8.37
N SER A 71 12.39 7.12 7.58
CA SER A 71 12.07 8.53 7.83
C SER A 71 11.06 8.71 8.96
N LEU A 72 10.05 7.82 9.04
CA LEU A 72 9.02 7.90 10.07
C LEU A 72 9.45 7.29 11.41
N GLN A 73 10.31 6.28 11.37
CA GLN A 73 10.87 5.60 12.53
C GLN A 73 12.37 5.36 12.32
N PRO A 74 13.24 6.34 12.62
CA PRO A 74 14.66 6.28 12.27
C PRO A 74 15.45 5.23 13.04
N GLU A 75 15.02 4.89 14.27
CA GLU A 75 15.78 4.00 15.16
C GLU A 75 14.93 2.86 15.74
N GLY A 76 15.59 1.75 16.08
CA GLY A 76 15.01 0.62 16.79
C GLY A 76 14.14 -0.31 15.94
N SER A 77 13.55 -1.26 16.62
CA SER A 77 12.49 -2.11 16.07
C SER A 77 11.17 -1.34 16.08
N LEU A 78 10.26 -1.72 15.18
CA LEU A 78 8.95 -1.10 15.05
C LEU A 78 7.84 -2.16 14.90
N THR A 79 6.62 -1.77 15.18
CA THR A 79 5.42 -2.52 14.84
C THR A 79 4.71 -1.82 13.68
N LEU A 80 4.60 -2.50 12.54
CA LEU A 80 3.88 -2.00 11.37
C LEU A 80 2.62 -2.84 11.16
N LEU A 81 1.48 -2.16 11.06
CA LEU A 81 0.20 -2.73 10.68
C LEU A 81 -0.08 -2.39 9.22
N GLU A 82 -0.12 -3.38 8.34
CA GLU A 82 -0.54 -3.21 6.95
C GLU A 82 -2.01 -3.60 6.78
N VAL A 83 -2.79 -2.75 6.16
CA VAL A 83 -4.22 -2.96 5.91
C VAL A 83 -4.41 -3.50 4.50
N ALA A 84 -5.15 -4.60 4.38
CA ALA A 84 -5.51 -5.22 3.11
C ALA A 84 -4.27 -5.52 2.23
N SER A 85 -3.22 -6.12 2.82
CA SER A 85 -2.00 -6.48 2.09
C SER A 85 -2.24 -7.49 0.96
N GLY A 86 -3.38 -8.19 0.97
CA GLY A 86 -3.58 -9.32 0.09
C GLY A 86 -2.50 -10.38 0.34
N ASP A 87 -1.83 -10.81 -0.73
CA ASP A 87 -0.65 -11.67 -0.66
C ASP A 87 0.66 -10.93 -1.03
N ALA A 88 0.64 -9.58 -1.04
CA ALA A 88 1.81 -8.77 -1.32
C ALA A 88 2.82 -8.81 -0.18
N ASP A 89 4.07 -9.11 -0.49
CA ASP A 89 5.14 -9.29 0.49
C ASP A 89 6.13 -8.12 0.56
N MET A 90 5.84 -7.04 -0.14
CA MET A 90 6.74 -5.90 -0.37
C MET A 90 7.19 -5.23 0.93
N ILE A 91 6.24 -4.88 1.81
CA ILE A 91 6.55 -4.25 3.11
C ILE A 91 7.28 -5.21 4.06
N PRO A 92 6.81 -6.45 4.32
CA PRO A 92 7.51 -7.35 5.23
C PRO A 92 8.91 -7.73 4.72
N GLN A 93 9.11 -7.88 3.41
CA GLN A 93 10.46 -8.10 2.83
C GLN A 93 11.38 -6.90 3.08
N CYS A 94 10.88 -5.69 2.92
CA CYS A 94 11.61 -4.47 3.23
C CYS A 94 11.95 -4.38 4.71
N MET A 95 10.98 -4.64 5.60
CA MET A 95 11.18 -4.64 7.06
C MET A 95 12.25 -5.64 7.48
N ALA A 96 12.19 -6.86 6.96
CA ALA A 96 13.17 -7.92 7.28
C ALA A 96 14.61 -7.52 6.96
N ARG A 97 14.80 -6.71 5.92
CA ARG A 97 16.11 -6.25 5.46
C ARG A 97 16.59 -4.97 6.14
N THR A 98 15.66 -4.06 6.46
CA THR A 98 16.01 -2.74 7.00
C THR A 98 15.82 -2.65 8.51
N ARG A 99 14.92 -3.45 9.08
CA ARG A 99 14.52 -3.46 10.50
C ARG A 99 14.31 -4.88 11.04
N PRO A 100 15.32 -5.76 11.02
CA PRO A 100 15.18 -7.10 11.58
C PRO A 100 14.78 -7.01 13.07
N GLY A 101 13.99 -7.97 13.53
CA GLY A 101 13.44 -7.99 14.90
C GLY A 101 12.20 -7.10 15.09
N SER A 102 11.70 -6.44 14.05
CA SER A 102 10.43 -5.70 14.07
C SER A 102 9.23 -6.65 13.99
N ALA A 103 8.03 -6.12 14.25
CA ALA A 103 6.77 -6.84 14.11
C ALA A 103 5.99 -6.33 12.90
N TYR A 104 5.58 -7.26 12.04
CA TYR A 104 4.67 -7.04 10.92
C TYR A 104 3.33 -7.68 11.24
N ILE A 105 2.28 -6.89 11.17
CA ILE A 105 0.90 -7.31 11.39
C ILE A 105 0.11 -6.96 10.14
N THR A 106 -0.76 -7.85 9.66
CA THR A 106 -1.74 -7.50 8.63
C THR A 106 -3.09 -8.11 8.94
N ALA A 107 -4.16 -7.40 8.53
CA ALA A 107 -5.53 -7.85 8.58
C ALA A 107 -6.06 -8.02 7.17
N ASN A 108 -6.36 -9.26 6.81
CA ASN A 108 -7.00 -9.66 5.57
C ASN A 108 -8.17 -10.59 5.89
N MET A 109 -9.32 -10.32 5.33
CA MET A 109 -10.50 -11.19 5.48
C MET A 109 -10.36 -12.49 4.68
N ASN A 110 -9.63 -12.49 3.58
CA ASN A 110 -9.47 -13.65 2.70
C ASN A 110 -8.35 -14.57 3.20
N GLU A 111 -8.72 -15.75 3.68
CA GLU A 111 -7.78 -16.73 4.25
C GLU A 111 -6.77 -17.27 3.23
N LYS A 112 -7.18 -17.44 1.95
CA LYS A 112 -6.26 -17.93 0.90
C LYS A 112 -5.13 -16.96 0.63
N LEU A 113 -5.43 -15.64 0.67
CA LEU A 113 -4.39 -14.62 0.54
C LEU A 113 -3.44 -14.62 1.74
N ASN A 114 -3.95 -14.85 2.95
CA ASN A 114 -3.12 -15.01 4.14
C ASN A 114 -2.19 -16.24 4.04
N GLU A 115 -2.69 -17.37 3.55
CA GLU A 115 -1.87 -18.57 3.34
C GLU A 115 -0.76 -18.32 2.29
N SER A 116 -1.11 -17.70 1.16
CA SER A 116 -0.14 -17.33 0.12
C SER A 116 0.92 -16.38 0.67
N LEU A 117 0.52 -15.35 1.42
CA LEU A 117 1.44 -14.41 2.05
C LEU A 117 2.37 -15.13 3.03
N MET A 118 1.84 -15.98 3.92
CA MET A 118 2.65 -16.69 4.91
C MET A 118 3.70 -17.59 4.26
N GLN A 119 3.40 -18.23 3.14
CA GLN A 119 4.37 -19.02 2.37
C GLN A 119 5.58 -18.20 1.91
N ARG A 120 5.35 -16.92 1.55
CA ARG A 120 6.40 -16.01 1.08
C ARG A 120 7.23 -15.40 2.20
N ILE A 121 6.62 -15.12 3.36
CA ILE A 121 7.25 -14.32 4.40
C ILE A 121 7.57 -15.09 5.69
N GLY A 122 7.07 -16.30 5.87
CA GLY A 122 7.18 -17.06 7.13
C GLY A 122 8.62 -17.33 7.60
N GLY A 123 9.63 -17.21 6.72
CA GLY A 123 11.06 -17.36 7.06
C GLY A 123 11.80 -16.04 7.33
N LEU A 124 11.12 -14.90 7.31
CA LEU A 124 11.76 -13.60 7.49
C LEU A 124 12.16 -13.35 8.96
N PRO A 125 13.27 -12.62 9.23
CA PRO A 125 13.76 -12.33 10.57
C PRO A 125 12.96 -11.19 11.24
N ILE A 126 11.63 -11.28 11.19
CA ILE A 126 10.66 -10.39 11.83
C ILE A 126 9.55 -11.22 12.48
N THR A 127 8.86 -10.65 13.46
CA THR A 127 7.66 -11.27 14.01
C THR A 127 6.49 -11.02 13.06
N ILE A 128 5.80 -12.09 12.63
CA ILE A 128 4.69 -12.00 11.67
C ILE A 128 3.39 -12.40 12.36
N ARG A 129 2.36 -11.58 12.17
CA ARG A 129 1.00 -11.86 12.65
C ARG A 129 -0.01 -11.57 11.55
N LEU A 130 -0.61 -12.61 10.98
CA LEU A 130 -1.71 -12.51 10.04
C LEU A 130 -3.03 -12.66 10.79
N ILE A 131 -3.95 -11.74 10.56
CA ILE A 131 -5.26 -11.70 11.22
C ILE A 131 -6.32 -11.89 10.14
N ALA A 132 -7.02 -13.03 10.20
CA ALA A 132 -8.12 -13.35 9.28
C ALA A 132 -9.41 -12.71 9.81
N ASP A 133 -9.51 -11.38 9.74
CA ASP A 133 -10.67 -10.60 10.20
C ASP A 133 -10.74 -9.27 9.46
N ASP A 134 -11.88 -8.61 9.56
CA ASP A 134 -12.03 -7.22 9.11
C ASP A 134 -11.05 -6.32 9.88
N ALA A 135 -10.32 -5.49 9.16
CA ALA A 135 -9.39 -4.53 9.75
C ALA A 135 -10.10 -3.56 10.72
N ALA A 136 -11.41 -3.36 10.60
CA ALA A 136 -12.19 -2.61 11.59
C ALA A 136 -12.21 -3.25 12.98
N ASN A 137 -11.94 -4.56 13.10
CA ASN A 137 -11.87 -5.30 14.35
C ASN A 137 -10.45 -5.36 14.94
N ILE A 138 -9.46 -4.79 14.27
CA ILE A 138 -8.05 -4.95 14.60
C ILE A 138 -7.71 -4.57 16.05
N LEU A 139 -8.42 -3.59 16.61
CA LEU A 139 -8.23 -3.16 18.00
C LEU A 139 -8.42 -4.31 19.02
N HIS A 140 -9.36 -5.22 18.75
CA HIS A 140 -9.60 -6.38 19.59
C HIS A 140 -8.44 -7.39 19.53
N HIS A 141 -7.74 -7.42 18.42
CA HIS A 141 -6.64 -8.36 18.22
C HIS A 141 -5.30 -7.87 18.78
N ILE A 142 -4.98 -6.60 18.60
CA ILE A 142 -3.66 -6.08 18.96
C ILE A 142 -3.66 -5.09 20.14
N GLY A 143 -4.82 -4.52 20.50
CA GLY A 143 -4.94 -3.54 21.56
C GLY A 143 -4.57 -2.11 21.14
N GLN A 144 -4.63 -1.19 22.10
CA GLN A 144 -4.36 0.23 21.88
C GLN A 144 -2.87 0.53 21.79
N ALA A 145 -2.51 1.54 21.01
CA ALA A 145 -1.18 2.14 20.90
C ALA A 145 -0.04 1.12 20.64
N GLN A 146 -0.33 0.07 19.86
CA GLN A 146 0.64 -0.97 19.54
C GLN A 146 1.39 -0.73 18.23
N ALA A 147 0.78 -0.03 17.27
CA ALA A 147 1.41 0.23 15.97
C ALA A 147 2.20 1.54 15.98
N ASP A 148 3.40 1.50 15.41
CA ASP A 148 4.21 2.68 15.08
C ASP A 148 3.79 3.28 13.75
N ILE A 149 3.49 2.40 12.80
CA ILE A 149 3.05 2.76 11.43
C ILE A 149 1.84 1.91 11.06
N ILE A 150 0.81 2.55 10.51
CA ILE A 150 -0.27 1.89 9.77
C ILE A 150 -0.02 2.17 8.28
N ALA A 151 0.06 1.12 7.48
CA ALA A 151 0.40 1.19 6.06
C ALA A 151 -0.76 0.74 5.17
N PHE A 152 -0.95 1.45 4.05
CA PHE A 152 -1.82 1.06 2.94
C PHE A 152 -0.95 1.06 1.67
N GLN A 153 -0.49 -0.12 1.28
CA GLN A 153 0.29 -0.30 0.06
C GLN A 153 -0.64 -0.62 -1.09
N HIS A 154 -0.97 0.38 -1.92
CA HIS A 154 -1.88 0.22 -3.07
C HIS A 154 -3.24 -0.43 -2.72
N ALA A 155 -3.67 -0.26 -1.47
CA ALA A 155 -4.83 -0.98 -0.92
C ALA A 155 -6.10 -0.11 -0.84
N VAL A 156 -6.03 1.17 -1.18
CA VAL A 156 -7.19 2.07 -1.05
C VAL A 156 -8.32 1.64 -2.00
N ASN A 157 -8.00 1.34 -3.27
CA ASN A 157 -8.98 0.83 -4.23
C ASN A 157 -9.65 -0.44 -3.72
N ASP A 158 -8.88 -1.38 -3.16
CA ASP A 158 -9.39 -2.67 -2.68
C ASP A 158 -10.34 -2.46 -1.49
N VAL A 159 -9.99 -1.55 -0.58
CA VAL A 159 -10.87 -1.18 0.54
C VAL A 159 -12.18 -0.55 0.05
N LEU A 160 -12.11 0.41 -0.89
CA LEU A 160 -13.30 1.05 -1.43
C LEU A 160 -14.17 0.06 -2.22
N GLN A 161 -13.55 -0.84 -2.98
CA GLN A 161 -14.26 -1.92 -3.67
C GLN A 161 -14.91 -2.90 -2.71
N ALA A 162 -14.21 -3.32 -1.65
CA ALA A 162 -14.79 -4.20 -0.64
C ALA A 162 -16.02 -3.57 0.03
N ILE A 163 -15.97 -2.27 0.33
CA ILE A 163 -17.11 -1.51 0.86
C ILE A 163 -18.30 -1.55 -0.12
N LEU A 164 -18.06 -1.24 -1.39
CA LEU A 164 -19.11 -1.26 -2.42
C LEU A 164 -19.67 -2.67 -2.63
N CYS A 165 -18.81 -3.68 -2.66
CA CYS A 165 -19.20 -5.08 -2.82
C CYS A 165 -20.09 -5.55 -1.68
N ALA A 166 -19.73 -5.23 -0.43
CA ALA A 166 -20.55 -5.54 0.75
C ALA A 166 -21.94 -4.90 0.67
N GLN A 167 -22.04 -3.66 0.19
CA GLN A 167 -23.32 -2.95 0.01
C GLN A 167 -24.17 -3.55 -1.12
N ASN A 168 -23.55 -4.24 -2.09
CA ASN A 168 -24.22 -4.81 -3.25
C ASN A 168 -24.31 -6.35 -3.22
N GLY A 169 -23.95 -7.00 -2.11
CA GLY A 169 -24.07 -8.45 -1.93
C GLY A 169 -23.05 -9.26 -2.75
N ILE A 170 -21.92 -8.66 -3.13
CA ILE A 170 -20.80 -9.36 -3.78
C ILE A 170 -19.87 -9.86 -2.69
N ASP A 171 -19.63 -11.17 -2.63
CA ASP A 171 -18.70 -11.77 -1.66
C ASP A 171 -17.25 -11.58 -2.12
N THR A 172 -16.47 -10.89 -1.32
CA THR A 172 -15.02 -10.68 -1.50
C THR A 172 -14.17 -11.42 -0.46
N VAL A 173 -14.82 -12.12 0.47
CA VAL A 173 -14.15 -12.81 1.59
C VAL A 173 -13.85 -14.26 1.26
N TYR A 174 -14.85 -14.99 0.79
CA TYR A 174 -14.76 -16.44 0.53
C TYR A 174 -14.61 -16.78 -0.96
N SER A 175 -14.97 -15.84 -1.83
CA SER A 175 -14.82 -16.00 -3.28
C SER A 175 -13.36 -15.80 -3.71
N ASP A 176 -13.01 -16.39 -4.85
CA ASP A 176 -11.75 -16.08 -5.51
C ASP A 176 -11.77 -14.63 -5.98
N TRP A 177 -10.73 -13.89 -5.61
CA TRP A 177 -10.63 -12.46 -5.95
C TRP A 177 -10.65 -12.22 -7.45
N MET A 178 -9.92 -13.04 -8.21
CA MET A 178 -9.83 -12.90 -9.67
C MET A 178 -11.13 -13.25 -10.38
N GLU A 179 -11.91 -14.17 -9.84
CA GLU A 179 -13.24 -14.50 -10.38
C GLU A 179 -14.26 -13.37 -10.13
N THR A 180 -14.15 -12.67 -9.01
CA THR A 180 -15.04 -11.54 -8.65
C THR A 180 -14.62 -10.22 -9.25
N LEU A 181 -13.36 -10.07 -9.64
CA LEU A 181 -12.77 -8.82 -10.12
C LEU A 181 -13.56 -8.12 -11.25
N PRO A 182 -14.06 -8.82 -12.29
CA PRO A 182 -14.86 -8.17 -13.34
C PRO A 182 -16.14 -7.52 -12.82
N ALA A 183 -16.83 -8.16 -11.87
CA ALA A 183 -18.03 -7.61 -11.25
C ALA A 183 -17.70 -6.40 -10.36
N MET A 184 -16.59 -6.46 -9.64
CA MET A 184 -16.10 -5.37 -8.79
C MET A 184 -15.75 -4.15 -9.63
N ILE A 185 -15.03 -4.32 -10.73
CA ILE A 185 -14.68 -3.23 -11.67
C ILE A 185 -15.93 -2.62 -12.28
N THR A 186 -16.89 -3.44 -12.73
CA THR A 186 -18.14 -2.96 -13.29
C THR A 186 -18.93 -2.12 -12.28
N LEU A 187 -18.98 -2.56 -11.02
CA LEU A 187 -19.62 -1.82 -9.93
C LEU A 187 -18.93 -0.47 -9.71
N LEU A 188 -17.60 -0.47 -9.64
CA LEU A 188 -16.81 0.72 -9.46
C LEU A 188 -16.98 1.74 -10.60
N GLN A 189 -16.95 1.26 -11.86
CA GLN A 189 -17.19 2.09 -13.04
C GLN A 189 -18.57 2.75 -12.97
N ARG A 190 -19.61 1.98 -12.63
CA ARG A 190 -20.97 2.50 -12.47
C ARG A 190 -21.05 3.63 -11.42
N GLU A 191 -20.41 3.45 -10.27
CA GLU A 191 -20.41 4.47 -9.21
C GLU A 191 -19.63 5.73 -9.60
N VAL A 192 -18.54 5.57 -10.36
CA VAL A 192 -17.76 6.70 -10.90
C VAL A 192 -18.56 7.47 -11.94
N GLU A 193 -19.19 6.77 -12.89
CA GLU A 193 -20.01 7.38 -13.95
C GLU A 193 -21.26 8.09 -13.39
N ALA A 194 -21.87 7.53 -12.34
CA ALA A 194 -22.99 8.13 -11.66
C ALA A 194 -22.62 9.30 -10.73
N GLY A 195 -21.31 9.50 -10.45
CA GLY A 195 -20.84 10.50 -9.49
C GLY A 195 -21.26 10.18 -8.04
N THR A 196 -21.53 8.91 -7.72
CA THR A 196 -22.02 8.45 -6.40
C THR A 196 -20.94 7.77 -5.56
N LEU A 197 -19.76 7.53 -6.10
CA LEU A 197 -18.68 6.81 -5.43
C LEU A 197 -18.39 7.40 -4.04
N GLU A 198 -18.06 8.68 -3.96
CA GLU A 198 -17.71 9.34 -2.70
C GLU A 198 -18.84 9.21 -1.67
N LYS A 199 -20.07 9.50 -2.08
CA LYS A 199 -21.25 9.39 -1.21
C LYS A 199 -21.39 8.00 -0.57
N ASN A 200 -21.05 6.95 -1.33
CA ASN A 200 -21.28 5.57 -0.90
C ASN A 200 -20.10 5.00 -0.09
N VAL A 201 -18.85 5.48 -0.30
CA VAL A 201 -17.68 4.88 0.34
C VAL A 201 -17.00 5.74 1.40
N ARG A 202 -17.17 7.08 1.39
CA ARG A 202 -16.47 7.99 2.28
C ARG A 202 -16.69 7.68 3.76
N GLU A 203 -17.95 7.64 4.21
CA GLU A 203 -18.25 7.37 5.62
C GLU A 203 -17.82 5.97 6.09
N PRO A 204 -18.06 4.87 5.33
CA PRO A 204 -17.50 3.57 5.67
C PRO A 204 -15.98 3.55 5.75
N PHE A 205 -15.29 4.20 4.82
CA PHE A 205 -13.83 4.32 4.86
C PHE A 205 -13.35 5.10 6.10
N LEU A 206 -13.97 6.23 6.42
CA LEU A 206 -13.65 6.99 7.63
C LEU A 206 -13.93 6.19 8.91
N ASN A 207 -14.97 5.37 8.92
CA ASN A 207 -15.25 4.48 10.05
C ASN A 207 -14.17 3.42 10.22
N LEU A 208 -13.65 2.84 9.13
CA LEU A 208 -12.48 1.98 9.18
C LEU A 208 -11.27 2.72 9.76
N MET A 209 -10.99 3.93 9.26
CA MET A 209 -9.86 4.72 9.77
C MET A 209 -10.01 5.06 11.25
N LYS A 210 -11.22 5.40 11.71
CA LYS A 210 -11.54 5.64 13.14
C LYS A 210 -11.35 4.37 13.98
N ALA A 211 -11.65 3.19 13.44
CA ALA A 211 -11.43 1.91 14.12
C ALA A 211 -9.93 1.55 14.22
N LEU A 212 -9.15 1.88 13.21
CA LEU A 212 -7.69 1.68 13.19
C LEU A 212 -6.95 2.67 14.12
N TRP A 213 -7.44 3.91 14.23
CA TRP A 213 -6.76 5.02 14.90
C TRP A 213 -6.34 4.74 16.35
N PRO A 214 -7.13 4.06 17.20
CA PRO A 214 -6.72 3.71 18.56
C PRO A 214 -5.51 2.77 18.63
N THR A 215 -5.28 1.94 17.61
CA THR A 215 -4.14 1.01 17.58
C THR A 215 -2.81 1.72 17.34
N LEU A 216 -2.84 2.89 16.69
CA LEU A 216 -1.68 3.72 16.45
C LEU A 216 -1.27 4.43 17.74
N ARG A 217 0.01 4.40 18.10
CA ARG A 217 0.53 5.15 19.25
C ARG A 217 0.54 6.67 18.98
N THR A 218 0.54 7.48 20.01
CA THR A 218 0.81 8.93 19.87
C THR A 218 2.20 9.13 19.27
N GLY A 219 2.31 10.02 18.31
CA GLY A 219 3.52 10.21 17.49
C GLY A 219 3.70 9.17 16.39
N GLY A 220 2.87 8.12 16.32
CA GLY A 220 2.88 7.15 15.23
C GLY A 220 2.28 7.71 13.94
N HIS A 221 2.46 7.00 12.84
CA HIS A 221 2.13 7.51 11.51
C HIS A 221 1.21 6.57 10.73
N VAL A 222 0.36 7.15 9.89
CA VAL A 222 -0.29 6.43 8.78
C VAL A 222 0.46 6.78 7.49
N ALA A 223 0.81 5.78 6.71
CA ALA A 223 1.44 5.93 5.40
C ALA A 223 0.58 5.25 4.35
N ILE A 224 0.08 6.02 3.40
CA ILE A 224 -0.76 5.52 2.31
C ILE A 224 -0.05 5.83 1.01
N ASN A 225 0.08 4.84 0.15
CA ASN A 225 0.40 5.08 -1.25
C ASN A 225 -0.66 4.47 -2.15
N HIS A 226 -0.88 5.13 -3.28
CA HIS A 226 -1.77 4.64 -4.30
C HIS A 226 -1.19 4.97 -5.67
N TYR A 227 -0.88 3.94 -6.43
CA TYR A 227 -0.33 4.02 -7.77
C TYR A 227 -1.23 3.29 -8.75
N MET A 228 -1.07 3.61 -10.01
CA MET A 228 -1.74 2.91 -11.10
C MET A 228 -0.73 1.97 -11.77
N PHE A 229 -1.07 0.70 -11.87
CA PHE A 229 -0.28 -0.28 -12.60
C PHE A 229 -0.85 -0.49 -14.00
N GLN A 230 -0.02 -0.89 -14.96
CA GLN A 230 -0.51 -1.24 -16.29
C GLN A 230 -1.55 -2.35 -16.22
N LEU A 231 -1.36 -3.28 -15.29
CA LEU A 231 -2.28 -4.39 -15.06
C LEU A 231 -3.69 -3.91 -14.67
N ASP A 232 -3.80 -2.88 -13.84
CA ASP A 232 -5.10 -2.29 -13.46
C ASP A 232 -5.83 -1.74 -14.69
N LEU A 233 -5.09 -1.06 -15.58
CA LEU A 233 -5.65 -0.54 -16.83
C LEU A 233 -6.09 -1.65 -17.77
N ASP A 234 -5.29 -2.72 -17.85
CA ASP A 234 -5.59 -3.89 -18.68
C ASP A 234 -6.82 -4.63 -18.16
N TRP A 235 -7.10 -4.59 -16.86
CA TRP A 235 -8.32 -5.11 -16.24
C TRP A 235 -9.54 -4.19 -16.42
N GLY A 236 -9.33 -2.94 -16.87
CA GLY A 236 -10.41 -2.01 -17.17
C GLY A 236 -10.73 -1.01 -16.05
N TYR A 237 -9.84 -0.83 -15.08
CA TYR A 237 -10.02 0.24 -14.11
C TYR A 237 -9.99 1.62 -14.78
N PRO A 238 -10.87 2.56 -14.39
CA PRO A 238 -10.89 3.90 -14.97
C PRO A 238 -9.65 4.70 -14.53
N PRO A 239 -8.81 5.18 -15.49
CA PRO A 239 -7.58 5.92 -15.15
C PRO A 239 -7.82 7.15 -14.28
N ALA A 240 -8.91 7.89 -14.54
CA ALA A 240 -9.25 9.10 -13.79
C ALA A 240 -9.51 8.82 -12.30
N LEU A 241 -10.00 7.63 -11.96
CA LEU A 241 -10.18 7.24 -10.57
C LEU A 241 -8.83 7.13 -9.86
N PHE A 242 -7.88 6.42 -10.45
CA PHE A 242 -6.56 6.22 -9.86
C PHE A 242 -5.77 7.52 -9.71
N GLU A 243 -5.85 8.40 -10.72
CA GLU A 243 -5.20 9.71 -10.68
C GLU A 243 -5.72 10.60 -9.54
N ASN A 244 -6.99 10.42 -9.14
CA ASN A 244 -7.63 11.23 -8.10
C ASN A 244 -7.79 10.51 -6.76
N MET A 245 -7.42 9.24 -6.65
CA MET A 245 -7.67 8.43 -5.44
C MET A 245 -6.99 9.00 -4.20
N ALA A 246 -5.69 9.25 -4.24
CA ALA A 246 -4.97 9.78 -3.10
C ALA A 246 -5.42 11.22 -2.75
N PRO A 247 -5.60 12.16 -3.68
CA PRO A 247 -6.19 13.47 -3.39
C PRO A 247 -7.57 13.39 -2.73
N MET A 248 -8.47 12.54 -3.24
CA MET A 248 -9.81 12.34 -2.71
C MET A 248 -9.78 11.82 -1.27
N VAL A 249 -9.01 10.77 -1.03
CA VAL A 249 -8.90 10.18 0.31
C VAL A 249 -8.21 11.13 1.29
N ARG A 250 -7.23 11.92 0.86
CA ARG A 250 -6.59 12.94 1.69
C ARG A 250 -7.61 13.94 2.23
N GLU A 251 -8.53 14.41 1.38
CA GLU A 251 -9.59 15.32 1.78
C GLU A 251 -10.46 14.72 2.89
N TRP A 252 -10.83 13.44 2.76
CA TRP A 252 -11.62 12.75 3.78
C TRP A 252 -10.88 12.60 5.11
N LEU A 253 -9.57 12.32 5.05
CA LEU A 253 -8.74 12.08 6.23
C LEU A 253 -8.53 13.34 7.10
N HIS A 254 -8.80 14.53 6.59
CA HIS A 254 -8.84 15.75 7.41
C HIS A 254 -9.91 15.71 8.50
N ASP A 255 -10.91 14.85 8.40
CA ASP A 255 -11.95 14.68 9.42
C ASP A 255 -11.51 13.78 10.60
N LEU A 256 -10.32 13.18 10.54
CA LEU A 256 -9.81 12.39 11.66
C LEU A 256 -9.37 13.30 12.82
N PRO A 257 -9.79 12.99 14.08
CA PRO A 257 -9.38 13.76 15.23
C PRO A 257 -7.89 13.56 15.56
N ASN A 258 -7.26 14.59 16.12
CA ASN A 258 -5.86 14.52 16.57
C ASN A 258 -4.91 13.99 15.47
N CYS A 259 -5.11 14.49 14.25
CA CYS A 259 -4.38 14.11 13.06
C CYS A 259 -3.67 15.32 12.47
N ARG A 260 -2.43 15.14 12.06
CA ARG A 260 -1.66 16.12 11.32
C ARG A 260 -1.06 15.49 10.08
N GLU A 261 -1.29 16.08 8.91
CA GLU A 261 -0.55 15.68 7.71
C GLU A 261 0.91 16.11 7.83
N VAL A 262 1.82 15.23 7.44
CA VAL A 262 3.25 15.47 7.39
C VAL A 262 3.76 15.23 5.98
N THR A 263 4.83 15.92 5.60
CA THR A 263 5.45 15.78 4.28
C THR A 263 6.80 15.10 4.44
N LEU A 264 7.08 14.13 3.60
CA LEU A 264 8.41 13.54 3.47
C LEU A 264 9.06 14.04 2.18
N ASP A 265 10.30 14.50 2.28
CA ASP A 265 11.05 14.97 1.12
C ASP A 265 11.19 13.86 0.07
N GLY A 266 11.02 14.22 -1.20
CA GLY A 266 11.11 13.28 -2.32
C GLY A 266 9.87 12.39 -2.52
N PHE A 267 8.80 12.54 -1.75
CA PHE A 267 7.54 11.86 -1.94
C PHE A 267 6.49 12.79 -2.58
N ASN A 268 5.94 12.35 -3.71
CA ASN A 268 4.92 13.14 -4.40
C ASN A 268 3.58 13.03 -3.65
N PRO A 269 3.02 14.15 -3.17
CA PRO A 269 1.76 14.16 -2.45
C PRO A 269 0.56 13.74 -3.30
N GLN A 270 0.67 13.68 -4.62
CA GLN A 270 -0.37 13.12 -5.47
C GLN A 270 -0.55 11.61 -5.27
N TRP A 271 0.50 10.91 -4.80
CA TRP A 271 0.53 9.45 -4.69
C TRP A 271 0.77 8.96 -3.28
N TRP A 272 1.24 9.84 -2.38
CA TRP A 272 1.58 9.50 -1.01
C TRP A 272 0.87 10.43 -0.03
N ILE A 273 0.34 9.84 1.03
CA ILE A 273 -0.25 10.56 2.17
C ILE A 273 0.45 10.08 3.43
N PHE A 274 0.93 11.01 4.23
CA PHE A 274 1.51 10.71 5.54
C PHE A 274 0.79 11.51 6.60
N LEU A 275 0.25 10.81 7.61
CA LEU A 275 -0.43 11.43 8.73
C LEU A 275 0.29 11.06 10.02
N GLN A 276 0.34 11.98 10.95
CA GLN A 276 0.84 11.74 12.29
C GLN A 276 -0.27 11.88 13.32
N LYS A 277 -0.35 10.93 14.24
CA LYS A 277 -1.21 11.01 15.42
C LYS A 277 -0.57 11.94 16.44
N VAL A 278 -1.24 13.04 16.79
CA VAL A 278 -0.78 14.05 17.73
C VAL A 278 -1.47 13.94 19.08
#